data_9e457a7cbbf3cd6ec311e1bdee759e07
#
_entry.id   9e457a7cbbf3cd6ec311e1bdee759e07
#
_cell.length_a   1.000
_cell.length_b   1.000
_cell.length_c   1.000
_cell.angle_alpha   90.00
_cell.angle_beta   90.00
_cell.angle_gamma   90.00
#
_symmetry.space_group_name_H-M   'P 1'
#
loop_
_entity.id
_entity.type
_entity.pdbx_description
1 polymer ?
#
loop_
_entity_poly.entity_id
_entity_poly.type
_entity_poly.pdbx_seq_one_letter_code
_entity_poly.pdbx_strand_id
1 'polypeptide(L)'
;MKRTSFAILIGLFCLFPALFSQVRSEFLLEKNWKFAREDCPEFINPTFNDSKWQSVTVPHDWAIYGPFSSQNDKQEVAIAQDGQTEAMEHAGRTGGLPFVGVGWYRTEFEVPQFTDGKRATILFDGAMSHAKAYVNGQEVGYWP
;
A
#
# COMPACT_ATOMS: atom_id res chain seq x y z
N MET A 1 2.75 76.77 -39.99
CA MET A 1 3.31 75.96 -38.85
C MET A 1 2.45 74.72 -38.65
N LYS A 2 2.91 73.59 -39.12
CA LYS A 2 2.20 72.29 -38.95
C LYS A 2 2.81 71.56 -37.77
N ARG A 3 2.01 71.28 -36.72
CA ARG A 3 2.42 70.47 -35.55
C ARG A 3 2.12 69.04 -35.87
N THR A 4 3.16 68.22 -35.99
CA THR A 4 3.06 66.76 -36.08
C THR A 4 3.08 66.19 -34.66
N SER A 5 1.95 65.59 -34.24
CA SER A 5 1.85 64.88 -32.98
C SER A 5 2.39 63.45 -33.19
N PHE A 6 3.42 63.14 -32.44
CA PHE A 6 4.03 61.80 -32.41
C PHE A 6 3.34 60.97 -31.29
N ALA A 7 2.52 60.04 -31.68
CA ALA A 7 1.88 59.13 -30.75
C ALA A 7 2.82 57.94 -30.42
N ILE A 8 3.30 57.86 -29.18
CA ILE A 8 4.10 56.73 -28.69
C ILE A 8 3.13 55.63 -28.25
N LEU A 9 3.09 54.56 -29.03
CA LEU A 9 2.34 53.34 -28.67
C LEU A 9 3.20 52.48 -27.72
N ILE A 10 2.90 52.54 -26.42
CA ILE A 10 3.53 51.70 -25.41
C ILE A 10 2.84 50.33 -25.47
N GLY A 11 3.49 49.37 -26.11
CA GLY A 11 3.06 47.96 -26.09
C GLY A 11 3.30 47.33 -24.72
N LEU A 12 2.23 47.15 -23.95
CA LEU A 12 2.25 46.41 -22.69
C LEU A 12 2.47 44.91 -22.99
N PHE A 13 3.70 44.44 -22.92
CA PHE A 13 4.04 43.04 -23.07
C PHE A 13 3.67 42.31 -21.75
N CYS A 14 2.46 41.73 -21.70
CA CYS A 14 2.06 40.86 -20.59
C CYS A 14 2.90 39.59 -20.61
N LEU A 15 3.92 39.55 -19.76
CA LEU A 15 4.63 38.31 -19.41
C LEU A 15 3.66 37.43 -18.62
N PHE A 16 2.94 36.54 -19.32
CA PHE A 16 2.25 35.44 -18.68
C PHE A 16 3.31 34.43 -18.18
N PRO A 17 3.45 34.21 -16.87
CA PRO A 17 4.25 33.11 -16.40
C PRO A 17 3.63 31.81 -16.93
N ALA A 18 4.38 31.07 -17.71
CA ALA A 18 3.99 29.71 -18.12
C ALA A 18 3.87 28.88 -16.84
N LEU A 19 2.64 28.58 -16.44
CA LEU A 19 2.36 27.63 -15.36
C LEU A 19 2.76 26.24 -15.87
N PHE A 20 3.96 25.82 -15.54
CA PHE A 20 4.38 24.44 -15.74
C PHE A 20 3.56 23.58 -14.78
N SER A 21 2.48 22.99 -15.30
CA SER A 21 1.77 21.93 -14.61
C SER A 21 2.73 20.75 -14.45
N GLN A 22 3.05 20.40 -13.21
CA GLN A 22 3.78 19.16 -12.95
C GLN A 22 2.87 18.00 -13.37
N VAL A 23 3.29 17.27 -14.40
CA VAL A 23 2.58 16.07 -14.84
C VAL A 23 2.84 14.98 -13.78
N ARG A 24 1.80 14.63 -13.04
CA ARG A 24 1.78 13.45 -12.19
C ARG A 24 1.52 12.24 -13.08
N SER A 25 2.36 11.23 -12.99
CA SER A 25 2.15 9.93 -13.63
C SER A 25 1.84 8.89 -12.57
N GLU A 26 0.82 8.08 -12.79
CA GLU A 26 0.40 7.02 -11.88
C GLU A 26 0.51 5.68 -12.59
N PHE A 27 0.99 4.67 -11.87
CA PHE A 27 1.12 3.30 -12.35
C PHE A 27 0.49 2.37 -11.31
N LEU A 28 -0.39 1.47 -11.78
CA LEU A 28 -0.99 0.46 -10.92
C LEU A 28 -0.05 -0.73 -10.79
N LEU A 29 0.23 -1.11 -9.54
CA LEU A 29 1.04 -2.28 -9.20
C LEU A 29 0.14 -3.44 -8.75
N GLU A 30 -0.72 -3.93 -9.62
CA GLU A 30 -1.69 -4.99 -9.30
C GLU A 30 -1.14 -6.40 -9.54
N LYS A 31 -0.25 -6.57 -10.52
CA LYS A 31 0.23 -7.86 -10.99
C LYS A 31 1.65 -8.15 -10.55
N ASN A 32 2.05 -9.41 -10.74
CA ASN A 32 3.42 -9.89 -10.47
C ASN A 32 3.82 -9.81 -8.99
N TRP A 33 2.85 -9.84 -8.10
CA TRP A 33 3.13 -9.98 -6.68
C TRP A 33 3.37 -11.44 -6.34
N LYS A 34 4.19 -11.64 -5.33
CA LYS A 34 4.42 -12.91 -4.67
C LYS A 34 4.02 -12.81 -3.22
N PHE A 35 3.48 -13.92 -2.70
CA PHE A 35 2.95 -14.00 -1.36
C PHE A 35 3.50 -15.21 -0.61
N ALA A 36 3.87 -15.01 0.66
CA ALA A 36 4.20 -16.09 1.60
C ALA A 36 3.46 -15.85 2.92
N ARG A 37 2.90 -16.94 3.46
CA ARG A 37 2.23 -16.95 4.77
C ARG A 37 3.21 -17.48 5.81
N GLU A 38 4.19 -16.69 6.12
CA GLU A 38 5.28 -17.06 7.03
C GLU A 38 5.91 -15.78 7.57
N ASP A 39 6.39 -15.80 8.80
CA ASP A 39 7.17 -14.71 9.36
C ASP A 39 8.65 -15.11 9.40
N CYS A 40 9.41 -14.52 8.51
CA CYS A 40 10.84 -14.80 8.37
C CYS A 40 11.60 -13.48 8.17
N PRO A 41 12.51 -13.12 9.09
CA PRO A 41 13.26 -11.87 9.00
C PRO A 41 14.09 -11.71 7.72
N GLU A 42 14.52 -12.82 7.12
CA GLU A 42 15.28 -12.84 5.88
C GLU A 42 14.47 -12.32 4.69
N PHE A 43 13.14 -12.31 4.80
CA PHE A 43 12.25 -11.80 3.75
C PHE A 43 12.43 -10.31 3.47
N ILE A 44 13.04 -9.57 4.39
CA ILE A 44 13.42 -8.16 4.17
C ILE A 44 14.53 -8.03 3.13
N ASN A 45 15.38 -9.06 2.96
CA ASN A 45 16.51 -8.99 2.06
C ASN A 45 16.05 -8.91 0.60
N PRO A 46 16.46 -7.89 -0.17
CA PRO A 46 16.10 -7.76 -1.59
C PRO A 46 16.55 -8.95 -2.45
N THR A 47 17.61 -9.63 -2.06
CA THR A 47 18.15 -10.79 -2.79
C THR A 47 17.61 -12.12 -2.33
N PHE A 48 16.61 -12.13 -1.44
CA PHE A 48 15.96 -13.36 -1.00
C PHE A 48 15.34 -14.09 -2.18
N ASN A 49 15.55 -15.42 -2.25
CA ASN A 49 14.96 -16.25 -3.30
C ASN A 49 13.48 -16.55 -2.99
N ASP A 50 12.59 -15.85 -3.63
CA ASP A 50 11.15 -15.98 -3.50
C ASP A 50 10.50 -16.87 -4.58
N SER A 51 11.28 -17.71 -5.26
CA SER A 51 10.79 -18.59 -6.36
C SER A 51 9.72 -19.58 -5.91
N LYS A 52 9.67 -19.91 -4.62
CA LYS A 52 8.67 -20.80 -4.03
C LYS A 52 7.41 -20.09 -3.54
N TRP A 53 7.40 -18.76 -3.58
CA TRP A 53 6.24 -18.00 -3.14
C TRP A 53 5.09 -18.10 -4.13
N GLN A 54 3.88 -18.00 -3.63
CA GLN A 54 2.67 -18.00 -4.46
C GLN A 54 2.61 -16.73 -5.31
N SER A 55 2.38 -16.86 -6.60
CA SER A 55 2.10 -15.71 -7.46
C SER A 55 0.66 -15.26 -7.25
N VAL A 56 0.47 -13.97 -6.99
CA VAL A 56 -0.82 -13.37 -6.70
C VAL A 56 -1.02 -12.06 -7.46
N THR A 57 -2.26 -11.64 -7.54
CA THR A 57 -2.66 -10.31 -8.01
C THR A 57 -3.29 -9.57 -6.83
N VAL A 58 -2.96 -8.31 -6.62
CA VAL A 58 -3.61 -7.51 -5.58
C VAL A 58 -4.80 -6.75 -6.15
N PRO A 59 -5.88 -6.53 -5.39
CA PRO A 59 -6.06 -6.94 -4.00
C PRO A 59 -6.14 -8.45 -3.81
N HIS A 60 -5.54 -8.96 -2.73
CA HIS A 60 -5.49 -10.38 -2.39
C HIS A 60 -5.83 -10.56 -0.93
N ASP A 61 -6.85 -11.35 -0.66
CA ASP A 61 -7.26 -11.74 0.69
C ASP A 61 -6.87 -13.20 0.96
N TRP A 62 -5.77 -13.38 1.63
CA TRP A 62 -5.25 -14.72 1.93
C TRP A 62 -5.98 -15.42 3.07
N ALA A 63 -6.74 -14.69 3.88
CA ALA A 63 -7.47 -15.27 5.01
C ALA A 63 -8.64 -16.15 4.56
N ILE A 64 -9.24 -15.85 3.41
CA ILE A 64 -10.41 -16.59 2.88
C ILE A 64 -10.08 -17.97 2.30
N TYR A 65 -8.81 -18.25 2.07
CA TYR A 65 -8.38 -19.53 1.48
C TYR A 65 -7.98 -20.59 2.53
N GLY A 66 -8.13 -20.28 3.82
CA GLY A 66 -7.73 -21.18 4.90
C GLY A 66 -6.22 -21.21 5.13
N PRO A 67 -5.74 -22.20 5.90
CA PRO A 67 -6.50 -23.31 6.50
C PRO A 67 -7.51 -22.83 7.53
N PHE A 68 -8.74 -23.34 7.43
CA PHE A 68 -9.79 -23.05 8.40
C PHE A 68 -9.60 -23.94 9.63
N SER A 69 -9.73 -23.36 10.82
CA SER A 69 -9.60 -24.07 12.08
C SER A 69 -10.37 -23.39 13.17
N SER A 70 -11.08 -24.16 14.00
CA SER A 70 -11.67 -23.67 15.22
C SER A 70 -10.66 -23.16 16.26
N GLN A 71 -9.38 -23.38 16.00
CA GLN A 71 -8.28 -22.89 16.82
C GLN A 71 -7.82 -21.48 16.43
N ASN A 72 -8.29 -20.99 15.27
CA ASN A 72 -8.01 -19.62 14.83
C ASN A 72 -8.95 -18.66 15.54
N ASP A 73 -8.47 -17.45 15.83
CA ASP A 73 -9.26 -16.34 16.36
C ASP A 73 -10.10 -16.72 17.59
N LYS A 74 -9.49 -17.35 18.57
CA LYS A 74 -10.13 -17.70 19.82
C LYS A 74 -10.29 -16.48 20.72
N GLN A 75 -11.37 -16.49 21.51
CA GLN A 75 -11.62 -15.47 22.52
C GLN A 75 -12.16 -16.12 23.79
N GLU A 76 -11.85 -15.52 24.94
CA GLU A 76 -12.42 -15.90 26.22
C GLU A 76 -13.57 -14.97 26.56
N VAL A 77 -14.79 -15.46 26.53
CA VAL A 77 -16.02 -14.69 26.84
C VAL A 77 -17.04 -15.54 27.58
N ALA A 78 -17.88 -14.91 28.37
CA ALA A 78 -19.07 -15.53 28.91
C ALA A 78 -20.26 -15.18 28.04
N ILE A 79 -20.94 -16.17 27.47
CA ILE A 79 -22.13 -15.96 26.65
C ILE A 79 -23.38 -16.07 27.60
N ALA A 80 -23.84 -14.92 28.11
CA ALA A 80 -24.92 -14.86 29.04
C ALA A 80 -26.24 -15.47 28.51
N GLN A 81 -26.45 -15.39 27.18
CA GLN A 81 -27.60 -16.00 26.51
C GLN A 81 -27.61 -17.53 26.61
N ASP A 82 -26.43 -18.15 26.76
CA ASP A 82 -26.26 -19.58 26.93
C ASP A 82 -26.18 -19.98 28.43
N GLY A 83 -26.46 -19.04 29.33
CA GLY A 83 -26.43 -19.26 30.78
C GLY A 83 -25.02 -19.33 31.38
N GLN A 84 -24.00 -18.90 30.65
CA GLN A 84 -22.62 -18.91 31.12
C GLN A 84 -22.38 -17.77 32.09
N THR A 85 -21.80 -18.07 33.26
CA THR A 85 -21.45 -17.11 34.31
C THR A 85 -19.92 -16.84 34.33
N GLU A 86 -19.13 -17.70 33.72
CA GLU A 86 -17.69 -17.61 33.65
C GLU A 86 -17.23 -17.54 32.19
N ALA A 87 -16.14 -16.84 31.95
CA ALA A 87 -15.56 -16.78 30.63
C ALA A 87 -15.02 -18.15 30.22
N MET A 88 -15.37 -18.56 29.02
CA MET A 88 -14.93 -19.81 28.40
C MET A 88 -14.35 -19.51 27.03
N GLU A 89 -13.49 -20.38 26.54
CA GLU A 89 -12.91 -20.26 25.22
C GLU A 89 -13.95 -20.57 24.13
N HIS A 90 -14.16 -19.64 23.25
CA HIS A 90 -15.02 -19.77 22.08
C HIS A 90 -14.26 -19.41 20.80
N ALA A 91 -14.75 -19.85 19.65
CA ALA A 91 -14.35 -19.29 18.39
C ALA A 91 -14.71 -17.80 18.34
N GLY A 92 -13.84 -16.99 17.78
CA GLY A 92 -14.07 -15.56 17.65
C GLY A 92 -15.21 -15.20 16.71
N ARG A 93 -15.42 -13.90 16.50
CA ARG A 93 -16.54 -13.37 15.69
C ARG A 93 -16.53 -13.84 14.24
N THR A 94 -15.39 -14.30 13.76
CA THR A 94 -15.21 -14.85 12.43
C THR A 94 -15.61 -16.31 12.28
N GLY A 95 -16.06 -16.95 13.37
CA GLY A 95 -16.34 -18.38 13.40
C GLY A 95 -15.09 -19.26 13.32
N GLY A 96 -13.91 -18.71 13.66
CA GLY A 96 -12.64 -19.43 13.58
C GLY A 96 -12.12 -19.63 12.15
N LEU A 97 -12.69 -18.94 11.17
CA LEU A 97 -12.38 -19.17 9.76
C LEU A 97 -11.09 -18.50 9.29
N PRO A 98 -10.82 -17.21 9.54
CA PRO A 98 -9.61 -16.63 9.02
C PRO A 98 -8.39 -16.98 9.84
N PHE A 99 -7.34 -17.35 9.16
CA PHE A 99 -6.02 -17.49 9.76
C PHE A 99 -5.50 -16.11 10.16
N VAL A 100 -5.06 -15.99 11.42
CA VAL A 100 -4.41 -14.78 11.94
C VAL A 100 -2.91 -15.00 11.97
N GLY A 101 -2.14 -14.10 11.40
CA GLY A 101 -0.69 -14.22 11.37
C GLY A 101 -0.04 -13.22 10.44
N VAL A 102 1.23 -13.44 10.14
CA VAL A 102 2.00 -12.58 9.24
C VAL A 102 1.93 -13.11 7.81
N GLY A 103 1.69 -12.19 6.87
CA GLY A 103 1.76 -12.45 5.45
C GLY A 103 2.72 -11.47 4.79
N TRP A 104 3.60 -11.98 3.94
CA TRP A 104 4.53 -11.18 3.18
C TRP A 104 4.11 -11.09 1.74
N TYR A 105 4.16 -9.88 1.22
CA TYR A 105 3.97 -9.58 -0.19
C TYR A 105 5.23 -8.98 -0.76
N ARG A 106 5.62 -9.43 -1.94
CA ARG A 106 6.79 -8.91 -2.64
C ARG A 106 6.46 -8.69 -4.10
N THR A 107 6.95 -7.59 -4.64
CA THR A 107 6.96 -7.33 -6.07
C THR A 107 8.22 -6.56 -6.46
N GLU A 108 8.57 -6.65 -7.73
CA GLU A 108 9.61 -5.85 -8.34
C GLU A 108 8.99 -4.97 -9.42
N PHE A 109 9.43 -3.73 -9.48
CA PHE A 109 9.00 -2.80 -10.51
C PHE A 109 10.11 -1.82 -10.85
N GLU A 110 10.10 -1.38 -12.08
CA GLU A 110 11.04 -0.36 -12.55
C GLU A 110 10.46 1.03 -12.29
N VAL A 111 11.26 1.88 -11.67
CA VAL A 111 10.91 3.28 -11.47
C VAL A 111 11.47 4.07 -12.66
N PRO A 112 10.64 4.82 -13.40
CA PRO A 112 11.15 5.67 -14.47
C PRO A 112 12.22 6.62 -13.95
N GLN A 113 13.22 6.91 -14.77
CA GLN A 113 14.24 7.91 -14.42
C GLN A 113 13.55 9.24 -14.12
N PHE A 114 13.78 9.75 -12.92
CA PHE A 114 13.26 11.04 -12.53
C PHE A 114 14.20 12.16 -12.97
N THR A 115 13.62 13.19 -13.55
CA THR A 115 14.30 14.48 -13.67
C THR A 115 14.36 15.16 -12.31
N ASP A 116 15.31 16.05 -12.09
CA ASP A 116 15.50 16.75 -10.83
C ASP A 116 14.18 17.32 -10.27
N GLY A 117 13.96 17.11 -8.98
CA GLY A 117 12.78 17.59 -8.26
C GLY A 117 11.55 16.68 -8.28
N LYS A 118 11.56 15.56 -9.03
CA LYS A 118 10.48 14.57 -8.97
C LYS A 118 10.68 13.60 -7.81
N ARG A 119 9.56 13.11 -7.28
CA ARG A 119 9.51 12.11 -6.21
C ARG A 119 8.60 10.96 -6.63
N ALA A 120 8.96 9.74 -6.23
CA ALA A 120 8.07 8.60 -6.28
C ALA A 120 7.36 8.45 -4.92
N THR A 121 6.09 8.10 -4.99
CA THR A 121 5.30 7.74 -3.81
C THR A 121 4.58 6.45 -4.12
N ILE A 122 4.63 5.49 -3.20
CA ILE A 122 3.81 4.30 -3.26
C ILE A 122 2.58 4.57 -2.40
N LEU A 123 1.40 4.42 -2.99
CA LEU A 123 0.13 4.55 -2.31
C LEU A 123 -0.49 3.16 -2.14
N PHE A 124 -0.87 2.82 -0.93
CA PHE A 124 -1.69 1.66 -0.63
C PHE A 124 -3.11 2.12 -0.32
N ASP A 125 -4.08 1.73 -1.14
CA ASP A 125 -5.49 2.06 -0.93
C ASP A 125 -6.07 1.31 0.28
N GLY A 126 -5.47 0.19 0.63
CA GLY A 126 -5.81 -0.58 1.81
C GLY A 126 -4.74 -1.62 2.12
N ALA A 127 -4.43 -1.72 3.40
CA ALA A 127 -3.63 -2.80 3.96
C ALA A 127 -4.23 -3.16 5.31
N MET A 128 -4.18 -4.44 5.68
CA MET A 128 -4.62 -4.88 7.00
C MET A 128 -3.74 -4.26 8.08
N SER A 129 -4.21 -4.23 9.34
CA SER A 129 -3.51 -3.66 10.49
C SER A 129 -2.09 -4.19 10.66
N HIS A 130 -1.23 -3.36 11.27
CA HIS A 130 0.19 -3.65 11.49
C HIS A 130 1.00 -3.87 10.21
N ALA A 131 0.62 -3.22 9.12
CA ALA A 131 1.34 -3.33 7.85
C ALA A 131 2.66 -2.55 7.88
N LYS A 132 3.74 -3.18 7.43
CA LYS A 132 5.05 -2.57 7.23
C LYS A 132 5.44 -2.62 5.76
N ALA A 133 5.95 -1.53 5.25
CA ALA A 133 6.44 -1.45 3.88
C ALA A 133 7.95 -1.30 3.84
N TYR A 134 8.59 -2.06 2.95
CA TYR A 134 10.02 -2.04 2.73
C TYR A 134 10.31 -1.77 1.26
N VAL A 135 11.32 -0.96 0.99
CA VAL A 135 11.86 -0.74 -0.36
C VAL A 135 13.34 -1.05 -0.33
N ASN A 136 13.76 -2.01 -1.16
CA ASN A 136 15.15 -2.47 -1.23
C ASN A 136 15.77 -2.81 0.14
N GLY A 137 14.98 -3.47 1.01
CA GLY A 137 15.39 -3.88 2.35
C GLY A 137 15.32 -2.80 3.43
N GLN A 138 14.90 -1.59 3.10
CA GLN A 138 14.73 -0.49 4.06
C GLN A 138 13.25 -0.28 4.38
N GLU A 139 12.92 -0.20 5.67
CA GLU A 139 11.57 0.16 6.10
C GLU A 139 11.25 1.60 5.70
N VAL A 140 10.18 1.80 4.98
CA VAL A 140 9.74 3.11 4.46
C VAL A 140 8.37 3.53 5.00
N GLY A 141 7.64 2.63 5.64
CA GLY A 141 6.34 2.96 6.22
C GLY A 141 5.81 1.86 7.13
N TYR A 142 4.98 2.29 8.08
CA TYR A 142 4.24 1.45 9.00
C TYR A 142 2.83 1.98 9.18
N TRP A 143 1.85 1.08 9.19
CA TRP A 143 0.45 1.35 9.52
C TRP A 143 0.04 0.44 10.68
N PRO A 144 -0.44 0.98 11.84
CA PRO A 144 -0.86 0.21 13.00
C PRO A 144 -2.15 -0.57 12.80
#